data_6cb445a2c974e00d3e0c6766808a1a8a
#
_entry.id   6cb445a2c974e00d3e0c6766808a1a8a
#
_cell.length_a   1.000
_cell.length_b   1.000
_cell.length_c   1.000
_cell.angle_alpha   90.00
_cell.angle_beta   90.00
_cell.angle_gamma   90.00
#
_symmetry.space_group_name_H-M   'P 1'
#
loop_
_entity.id
_entity.type
_entity.pdbx_description
1 polymer ?
#
loop_
_entity_poly.entity_id
_entity_poly.type
_entity_poly.pdbx_seq_one_letter_code
_entity_poly.pdbx_strand_id
1 'polypeptide(L)'
;ISMPSDEKRLMRGQKVAYLAQSAAATFNPALTIGEQVTESPVLHGQLNQEEANQRAIELYRALELPDPENLGKRYPHQVSGGQLQRLMAAMALCGNPDLLVLDEPTTALDVTTQIEVLKAFKSVIKQEGSAAIYVTHDLSVVAQIADDIVVLYAGEIQEHGGAKQVINQPKHDYTRRLMNAVR
;
A
#
# COMPACT_ATOMS: atom_id res chain seq x y z
N ILE A 1 -9.62 -0.55 -22.19
CA ILE A 1 -10.55 0.23 -21.34
C ILE A 1 -10.82 1.53 -22.10
N SER A 2 -12.07 1.73 -22.52
CA SER A 2 -12.52 2.86 -23.37
C SER A 2 -12.90 4.13 -22.59
N MET A 3 -12.24 4.37 -21.44
CA MET A 3 -12.49 5.57 -20.63
C MET A 3 -11.75 6.79 -21.22
N PRO A 4 -12.37 7.99 -21.29
CA PRO A 4 -11.72 9.22 -21.71
C PRO A 4 -10.48 9.56 -20.86
N SER A 5 -9.53 10.29 -21.45
CA SER A 5 -8.25 10.64 -20.77
C SER A 5 -8.46 11.44 -19.49
N ASP A 6 -9.41 12.36 -19.48
CA ASP A 6 -9.70 13.21 -18.33
C ASP A 6 -10.34 12.45 -17.17
N GLU A 7 -11.23 11.51 -17.46
CA GLU A 7 -11.78 10.60 -16.46
C GLU A 7 -10.70 9.68 -15.84
N LYS A 8 -9.78 9.15 -16.68
CA LYS A 8 -8.63 8.38 -16.19
C LYS A 8 -7.73 9.19 -15.26
N ARG A 9 -7.54 10.48 -15.58
CA ARG A 9 -6.73 11.39 -14.75
C ARG A 9 -7.40 11.65 -13.41
N LEU A 10 -8.72 11.85 -13.39
CA LEU A 10 -9.49 12.01 -12.15
C LEU A 10 -9.52 10.75 -11.30
N MET A 11 -9.56 9.56 -11.92
CA MET A 11 -9.48 8.30 -11.17
C MET A 11 -8.13 8.11 -10.49
N ARG A 12 -7.03 8.47 -11.18
CA ARG A 12 -5.67 8.30 -10.64
C ARG A 12 -5.40 9.36 -9.57
N GLY A 13 -5.03 8.91 -8.38
CA GLY A 13 -4.73 9.77 -7.25
C GLY A 13 -5.94 10.24 -6.43
N GLN A 14 -7.16 10.15 -6.97
CA GLN A 14 -8.39 10.44 -6.22
C GLN A 14 -9.13 9.16 -5.79
N LYS A 15 -9.38 8.27 -6.77
CA LYS A 15 -10.15 7.04 -6.54
C LYS A 15 -9.27 5.81 -6.39
N VAL A 16 -8.18 5.77 -7.13
CA VAL A 16 -7.24 4.66 -7.13
C VAL A 16 -5.84 5.19 -6.87
N ALA A 17 -5.22 4.70 -5.82
CA ALA A 17 -3.81 4.95 -5.53
C ALA A 17 -2.98 3.68 -5.75
N TYR A 18 -1.74 3.86 -6.21
CA TYR A 18 -0.80 2.77 -6.51
C TYR A 18 0.47 2.95 -5.68
N LEU A 19 0.85 1.89 -4.97
CA LEU A 19 2.12 1.81 -4.26
C LEU A 19 3.07 0.93 -5.07
N ALA A 20 4.17 1.54 -5.52
CA ALA A 20 5.22 0.85 -6.25
C ALA A 20 6.08 -0.03 -5.31
N GLN A 21 6.79 -1.00 -5.88
CA GLN A 21 7.66 -1.93 -5.17
C GLN A 21 8.77 -1.25 -4.35
N SER A 22 9.30 -0.12 -4.81
CA SER A 22 10.44 0.55 -4.16
C SER A 22 10.05 1.92 -3.62
N ALA A 23 9.97 2.04 -2.31
CA ALA A 23 9.77 3.33 -1.64
C ALA A 23 10.91 4.30 -1.93
N ALA A 24 12.16 3.82 -1.95
CA ALA A 24 13.32 4.66 -2.25
C ALA A 24 13.29 5.26 -3.66
N ALA A 25 12.71 4.55 -4.64
CA ALA A 25 12.56 5.06 -6.00
C ALA A 25 11.35 5.99 -6.16
N THR A 26 10.39 5.92 -5.24
CA THR A 26 9.16 6.72 -5.29
C THR A 26 9.39 8.15 -4.80
N PHE A 27 10.20 8.31 -3.76
CA PHE A 27 10.43 9.63 -3.17
C PHE A 27 11.55 10.40 -3.88
N ASN A 28 11.30 11.68 -4.15
CA ASN A 28 12.32 12.62 -4.60
C ASN A 28 13.20 13.05 -3.41
N PRO A 29 14.53 12.78 -3.42
CA PRO A 29 15.39 13.11 -2.30
C PRO A 29 15.60 14.63 -2.07
N ALA A 30 15.25 15.47 -3.04
CA ALA A 30 15.36 16.91 -2.96
C ALA A 30 14.16 17.62 -2.31
N LEU A 31 13.04 16.91 -2.11
CA LEU A 31 11.83 17.43 -1.49
C LEU A 31 11.63 16.83 -0.11
N THR A 32 10.97 17.56 0.77
CA THR A 32 10.61 17.04 2.09
C THR A 32 9.52 15.98 1.98
N ILE A 33 9.42 15.14 2.98
CA ILE A 33 8.39 14.09 3.07
C ILE A 33 6.99 14.70 3.04
N GLY A 34 6.77 15.79 3.80
CA GLY A 34 5.48 16.44 3.89
C GLY A 34 5.01 16.99 2.54
N GLU A 35 5.89 17.67 1.80
CA GLU A 35 5.58 18.17 0.45
C GLU A 35 5.09 17.05 -0.46
N GLN A 36 5.74 15.90 -0.45
CA GLN A 36 5.40 14.77 -1.32
C GLN A 36 4.14 14.03 -0.88
N VAL A 37 3.93 13.84 0.42
CA VAL A 37 2.74 13.18 0.97
C VAL A 37 1.47 13.98 0.71
N THR A 38 1.55 15.30 0.76
CA THR A 38 0.39 16.20 0.60
C THR A 38 0.17 16.66 -0.84
N GLU A 39 1.10 16.40 -1.76
CA GLU A 39 1.04 16.89 -3.15
C GLU A 39 -0.26 16.48 -3.86
N SER A 40 -0.58 15.19 -3.84
CA SER A 40 -1.72 14.65 -4.61
C SER A 40 -3.07 15.25 -4.17
N PRO A 41 -3.48 15.21 -2.89
CA PRO A 41 -4.77 15.77 -2.48
C PRO A 41 -4.86 17.28 -2.67
N VAL A 42 -3.76 18.00 -2.55
CA VAL A 42 -3.74 19.46 -2.79
C VAL A 42 -3.83 19.76 -4.29
N LEU A 43 -3.06 19.07 -5.13
CA LEU A 43 -3.07 19.24 -6.58
C LEU A 43 -4.44 18.94 -7.19
N HIS A 44 -5.14 17.95 -6.64
CA HIS A 44 -6.49 17.58 -7.09
C HIS A 44 -7.61 18.40 -6.43
N GLY A 45 -7.29 19.37 -5.57
CA GLY A 45 -8.26 20.21 -4.89
C GLY A 45 -9.17 19.48 -3.90
N GLN A 46 -8.75 18.33 -3.41
CA GLN A 46 -9.48 17.55 -2.42
C GLN A 46 -9.34 18.15 -1.01
N LEU A 47 -8.13 18.63 -0.70
CA LEU A 47 -7.78 19.27 0.56
C LEU A 47 -7.00 20.57 0.27
N ASN A 48 -7.13 21.56 1.14
CA ASN A 48 -6.17 22.66 1.18
C ASN A 48 -4.86 22.21 1.85
N GLN A 49 -3.81 23.04 1.79
CA GLN A 49 -2.49 22.65 2.32
C GLN A 49 -2.49 22.37 3.83
N GLU A 50 -3.27 23.13 4.59
CA GLU A 50 -3.34 22.96 6.05
C GLU A 50 -4.07 21.65 6.42
N GLU A 51 -5.21 21.39 5.76
CA GLU A 51 -5.95 20.13 5.90
C GLU A 51 -5.10 18.93 5.49
N ALA A 52 -4.37 19.02 4.39
CA ALA A 52 -3.48 17.95 3.91
C ALA A 52 -2.32 17.69 4.89
N ASN A 53 -1.73 18.73 5.49
CA ASN A 53 -0.69 18.61 6.51
C ASN A 53 -1.23 17.91 7.78
N GLN A 54 -2.41 18.32 8.24
CA GLN A 54 -3.04 17.69 9.39
C GLN A 54 -3.37 16.22 9.12
N ARG A 55 -3.90 15.94 7.96
CA ARG A 55 -4.18 14.58 7.48
C ARG A 55 -2.91 13.71 7.41
N ALA A 56 -1.81 14.25 6.90
CA ALA A 56 -0.54 13.56 6.87
C ALA A 56 -0.06 13.16 8.27
N ILE A 57 -0.15 14.08 9.25
CA ILE A 57 0.22 13.82 10.65
C ILE A 57 -0.65 12.70 11.25
N GLU A 58 -1.96 12.69 11.00
CA GLU A 58 -2.86 11.62 11.44
C GLU A 58 -2.46 10.26 10.87
N LEU A 59 -2.13 10.20 9.58
CA LEU A 59 -1.64 8.99 8.92
C LEU A 59 -0.28 8.56 9.48
N TYR A 60 0.63 9.48 9.78
CA TYR A 60 1.91 9.13 10.39
C TYR A 60 1.72 8.47 11.76
N ARG A 61 0.78 8.98 12.58
CA ARG A 61 0.42 8.35 13.86
C ARG A 61 -0.19 6.96 13.67
N ALA A 62 -1.16 6.85 12.76
CA ALA A 62 -1.86 5.58 12.48
C ALA A 62 -0.91 4.50 11.90
N LEU A 63 0.13 4.93 11.17
CA LEU A 63 1.20 4.07 10.64
C LEU A 63 2.37 3.87 11.63
N GLU A 64 2.22 4.28 12.89
CA GLU A 64 3.21 4.12 13.94
C GLU A 64 4.59 4.71 13.58
N LEU A 65 4.60 5.84 12.89
CA LEU A 65 5.81 6.56 12.53
C LEU A 65 6.26 7.45 13.70
N PRO A 66 7.57 7.51 14.00
CA PRO A 66 8.08 8.33 15.11
C PRO A 66 8.02 9.82 14.79
N ASP A 67 7.76 10.64 15.81
CA ASP A 67 7.77 12.11 15.74
C ASP A 67 6.86 12.65 14.62
N PRO A 68 5.56 12.26 14.58
CA PRO A 68 4.67 12.53 13.47
C PRO A 68 4.51 14.02 13.15
N GLU A 69 4.59 14.89 14.14
CA GLU A 69 4.45 16.34 14.01
C GLU A 69 5.62 16.99 13.25
N ASN A 70 6.80 16.41 13.30
CA ASN A 70 8.00 16.94 12.66
C ASN A 70 8.49 16.08 11.48
N LEU A 71 7.92 14.88 11.31
CA LEU A 71 8.36 13.93 10.30
C LEU A 71 8.26 14.49 8.88
N GLY A 72 7.20 15.27 8.60
CA GLY A 72 7.01 15.92 7.31
C GLY A 72 8.11 16.91 6.91
N LYS A 73 8.87 17.44 7.87
CA LYS A 73 10.00 18.37 7.64
C LYS A 73 11.30 17.65 7.23
N ARG A 74 11.35 16.31 7.40
CA ARG A 74 12.51 15.50 7.06
C ARG A 74 12.55 15.21 5.56
N TYR A 75 13.75 14.88 5.09
CA TYR A 75 13.99 14.39 3.74
C TYR A 75 14.00 12.84 3.72
N PRO A 76 13.74 12.21 2.57
CA PRO A 76 13.70 10.74 2.45
C PRO A 76 14.95 10.03 2.97
N HIS A 77 16.14 10.62 2.80
CA HIS A 77 17.41 10.05 3.26
C HIS A 77 17.63 10.13 4.79
N GLN A 78 16.74 10.80 5.53
CA GLN A 78 16.82 10.98 6.98
C GLN A 78 15.94 9.97 7.74
N VAL A 79 15.32 9.03 7.06
CA VAL A 79 14.44 8.01 7.63
C VAL A 79 14.89 6.60 7.24
N SER A 80 14.49 5.58 8.01
CA SER A 80 14.81 4.19 7.70
C SER A 80 13.98 3.65 6.53
N GLY A 81 14.41 2.53 5.93
CA GLY A 81 13.67 1.88 4.85
C GLY A 81 12.24 1.52 5.23
N GLY A 82 12.02 0.96 6.42
CA GLY A 82 10.68 0.63 6.94
C GLY A 82 9.82 1.87 7.20
N GLN A 83 10.42 2.98 7.64
CA GLN A 83 9.72 4.26 7.76
C GLN A 83 9.33 4.81 6.39
N LEU A 84 10.23 4.74 5.41
CA LEU A 84 9.97 5.20 4.06
C LEU A 84 8.84 4.40 3.38
N GLN A 85 8.78 3.09 3.66
CA GLN A 85 7.71 2.22 3.20
C GLN A 85 6.34 2.64 3.78
N ARG A 86 6.29 2.90 5.09
CA ARG A 86 5.07 3.39 5.77
C ARG A 86 4.68 4.79 5.26
N LEU A 87 5.66 5.65 4.99
CA LEU A 87 5.43 6.97 4.40
C LEU A 87 4.85 6.91 2.99
N MET A 88 5.26 5.92 2.19
CA MET A 88 4.66 5.67 0.88
C MET A 88 3.17 5.31 1.00
N ALA A 89 2.78 4.53 2.04
CA ALA A 89 1.37 4.28 2.33
C ALA A 89 0.64 5.55 2.78
N ALA A 90 1.27 6.39 3.62
CA ALA A 90 0.69 7.69 3.99
C ALA A 90 0.44 8.57 2.77
N MET A 91 1.39 8.63 1.84
CA MET A 91 1.26 9.38 0.59
C MET A 91 0.08 8.88 -0.26
N ALA A 92 -0.08 7.56 -0.39
CA ALA A 92 -1.18 6.97 -1.14
C ALA A 92 -2.55 7.18 -0.48
N LEU A 93 -2.61 7.17 0.86
CA LEU A 93 -3.84 7.30 1.65
C LEU A 93 -4.25 8.76 1.93
N CYS A 94 -3.36 9.72 1.73
CA CYS A 94 -3.61 11.12 2.06
C CYS A 94 -4.81 11.71 1.29
N GLY A 95 -5.03 11.28 0.05
CA GLY A 95 -6.18 11.63 -0.78
C GLY A 95 -7.44 10.78 -0.53
N ASN A 96 -7.44 9.92 0.48
CA ASN A 96 -8.56 9.02 0.81
C ASN A 96 -9.10 8.24 -0.40
N PRO A 97 -8.30 7.42 -1.08
CA PRO A 97 -8.72 6.67 -2.26
C PRO A 97 -9.71 5.56 -1.91
N ASP A 98 -10.61 5.23 -2.85
CA ASP A 98 -11.53 4.09 -2.71
C ASP A 98 -10.76 2.74 -2.82
N LEU A 99 -9.67 2.70 -3.60
CA LEU A 99 -8.88 1.50 -3.87
C LEU A 99 -7.38 1.78 -3.82
N LEU A 100 -6.65 0.94 -3.06
CA LEU A 100 -5.18 0.87 -3.11
C LEU A 100 -4.73 -0.36 -3.89
N VAL A 101 -3.74 -0.19 -4.76
CA VAL A 101 -3.01 -1.29 -5.39
C VAL A 101 -1.59 -1.29 -4.83
N LEU A 102 -1.22 -2.36 -4.12
CA LEU A 102 0.08 -2.52 -3.48
C LEU A 102 0.87 -3.60 -4.23
N ASP A 103 1.93 -3.20 -4.90
CA ASP A 103 2.76 -4.10 -5.70
C ASP A 103 4.06 -4.42 -4.93
N GLU A 104 4.08 -5.58 -4.29
CA GLU A 104 5.20 -6.07 -3.47
C GLU A 104 5.77 -5.03 -2.47
N PRO A 105 4.94 -4.31 -1.71
CA PRO A 105 5.37 -3.12 -0.96
C PRO A 105 6.31 -3.41 0.20
N THR A 106 6.64 -4.66 0.51
CA THR A 106 7.49 -5.05 1.64
C THR A 106 8.71 -5.89 1.27
N THR A 107 8.95 -6.14 -0.02
CA THR A 107 10.01 -7.04 -0.51
C THR A 107 11.44 -6.62 -0.09
N ALA A 108 11.67 -5.33 0.14
CA ALA A 108 12.98 -4.79 0.54
C ALA A 108 13.20 -4.76 2.07
N LEU A 109 12.27 -5.30 2.87
CA LEU A 109 12.33 -5.28 4.33
C LEU A 109 12.72 -6.64 4.90
N ASP A 110 13.36 -6.63 6.08
CA ASP A 110 13.52 -7.84 6.88
C ASP A 110 12.15 -8.35 7.37
N VAL A 111 12.07 -9.64 7.69
CA VAL A 111 10.80 -10.33 8.03
C VAL A 111 10.06 -9.68 9.19
N THR A 112 10.79 -9.21 10.21
CA THR A 112 10.16 -8.58 11.39
C THR A 112 9.52 -7.24 11.03
N THR A 113 10.27 -6.39 10.36
CA THR A 113 9.79 -5.08 9.87
C THR A 113 8.65 -5.25 8.86
N GLN A 114 8.72 -6.27 8.00
CA GLN A 114 7.66 -6.59 7.04
C GLN A 114 6.32 -6.84 7.74
N ILE A 115 6.31 -7.68 8.79
CA ILE A 115 5.08 -8.01 9.54
C ILE A 115 4.50 -6.76 10.21
N GLU A 116 5.33 -5.91 10.81
CA GLU A 116 4.89 -4.66 11.44
C GLU A 116 4.26 -3.69 10.42
N VAL A 117 4.94 -3.48 9.28
CA VAL A 117 4.44 -2.62 8.19
C VAL A 117 3.10 -3.13 7.66
N LEU A 118 2.96 -4.45 7.47
CA LEU A 118 1.72 -5.05 6.98
C LEU A 118 0.55 -4.88 7.95
N LYS A 119 0.79 -5.07 9.25
CA LYS A 119 -0.23 -4.85 10.28
C LYS A 119 -0.69 -3.39 10.29
N ALA A 120 0.24 -2.45 10.22
CA ALA A 120 -0.07 -1.03 10.14
C ALA A 120 -0.89 -0.71 8.88
N PHE A 121 -0.50 -1.22 7.71
CA PHE A 121 -1.25 -1.04 6.46
C PHE A 121 -2.69 -1.58 6.58
N LYS A 122 -2.85 -2.84 7.03
CA LYS A 122 -4.17 -3.45 7.18
C LYS A 122 -5.06 -2.64 8.13
N SER A 123 -4.51 -2.18 9.25
CA SER A 123 -5.24 -1.36 10.22
C SER A 123 -5.72 -0.05 9.61
N VAL A 124 -4.83 0.69 8.95
CA VAL A 124 -5.16 2.00 8.39
C VAL A 124 -6.10 1.87 7.20
N ILE A 125 -5.87 0.94 6.27
CA ILE A 125 -6.77 0.69 5.13
C ILE A 125 -8.19 0.39 5.61
N LYS A 126 -8.33 -0.40 6.68
CA LYS A 126 -9.62 -0.70 7.27
C LYS A 126 -10.28 0.52 7.93
N GLN A 127 -9.50 1.33 8.65
CA GLN A 127 -9.99 2.56 9.30
C GLN A 127 -10.48 3.59 8.27
N GLU A 128 -9.77 3.71 7.15
CA GLU A 128 -10.11 4.60 6.05
C GLU A 128 -11.29 4.10 5.20
N GLY A 129 -11.70 2.84 5.35
CA GLY A 129 -12.76 2.24 4.55
C GLY A 129 -12.37 1.98 3.09
N SER A 130 -11.08 2.03 2.77
CA SER A 130 -10.55 1.73 1.44
C SER A 130 -10.51 0.23 1.18
N ALA A 131 -10.68 -0.18 -0.08
CA ALA A 131 -10.34 -1.53 -0.53
C ALA A 131 -8.84 -1.61 -0.89
N ALA A 132 -8.26 -2.82 -0.82
CA ALA A 132 -6.87 -3.02 -1.23
C ALA A 132 -6.71 -4.27 -2.10
N ILE A 133 -5.91 -4.14 -3.17
CA ILE A 133 -5.38 -5.26 -3.94
C ILE A 133 -3.89 -5.37 -3.59
N TYR A 134 -3.50 -6.49 -3.02
CA TYR A 134 -2.12 -6.77 -2.65
C TYR A 134 -1.51 -7.79 -3.61
N VAL A 135 -0.53 -7.37 -4.38
CA VAL A 135 0.22 -8.25 -5.29
C VAL A 135 1.49 -8.70 -4.60
N THR A 136 1.67 -10.00 -4.44
CA THR A 136 2.87 -10.58 -3.81
C THR A 136 3.08 -12.04 -4.24
N HIS A 137 4.32 -12.48 -4.16
CA HIS A 137 4.70 -13.89 -4.26
C HIS A 137 4.90 -14.53 -2.89
N ASP A 138 4.81 -13.78 -1.79
CA ASP A 138 5.00 -14.27 -0.43
C ASP A 138 3.66 -14.71 0.19
N LEU A 139 3.46 -16.02 0.28
CA LEU A 139 2.26 -16.62 0.84
C LEU A 139 2.11 -16.38 2.35
N SER A 140 3.22 -16.16 3.07
CA SER A 140 3.17 -15.85 4.50
C SER A 140 2.52 -14.50 4.76
N VAL A 141 2.76 -13.55 3.87
CA VAL A 141 2.11 -12.24 3.83
C VAL A 141 0.62 -12.40 3.54
N VAL A 142 0.29 -13.10 2.46
CA VAL A 142 -1.11 -13.32 2.04
C VAL A 142 -1.95 -13.91 3.17
N ALA A 143 -1.40 -14.90 3.88
CA ALA A 143 -2.10 -15.56 4.99
C ALA A 143 -2.49 -14.61 6.14
N GLN A 144 -1.75 -13.51 6.31
CA GLN A 144 -1.97 -12.56 7.42
C GLN A 144 -2.93 -11.43 7.07
N ILE A 145 -2.99 -11.02 5.79
CA ILE A 145 -3.68 -9.79 5.41
C ILE A 145 -4.89 -10.01 4.51
N ALA A 146 -4.91 -11.07 3.68
CA ALA A 146 -5.93 -11.27 2.68
C ALA A 146 -7.27 -11.73 3.27
N ASP A 147 -8.37 -11.17 2.76
CA ASP A 147 -9.72 -11.68 2.95
C ASP A 147 -10.05 -12.69 1.83
N ASP A 148 -9.72 -12.35 0.58
CA ASP A 148 -9.84 -13.20 -0.60
C ASP A 148 -8.49 -13.32 -1.34
N ILE A 149 -8.28 -14.44 -2.02
CA ILE A 149 -7.06 -14.72 -2.79
C ILE A 149 -7.43 -15.04 -4.23
N VAL A 150 -6.69 -14.45 -5.16
CA VAL A 150 -6.68 -14.81 -6.58
C VAL A 150 -5.29 -15.35 -6.92
N VAL A 151 -5.21 -16.59 -7.34
CA VAL A 151 -3.95 -17.24 -7.78
C VAL A 151 -3.83 -17.09 -9.29
N LEU A 152 -2.75 -16.42 -9.72
CA LEU A 152 -2.44 -16.18 -11.13
C LEU A 152 -1.24 -17.03 -11.56
N TYR A 153 -1.34 -17.65 -12.73
CA TYR A 153 -0.23 -18.32 -13.38
C TYR A 153 -0.33 -18.20 -14.90
N ALA A 154 0.76 -17.86 -15.56
CA ALA A 154 0.83 -17.67 -17.02
C ALA A 154 -0.24 -16.73 -17.61
N GLY A 155 -0.64 -15.70 -16.84
CA GLY A 155 -1.67 -14.73 -17.26
C GLY A 155 -3.12 -15.18 -17.05
N GLU A 156 -3.34 -16.37 -16.47
CA GLU A 156 -4.68 -16.93 -16.23
C GLU A 156 -4.95 -17.09 -14.73
N ILE A 157 -6.22 -16.93 -14.34
CA ILE A 157 -6.69 -17.20 -12.97
C ILE A 157 -6.80 -18.72 -12.81
N GLN A 158 -6.00 -19.29 -11.93
CA GLN A 158 -6.00 -20.70 -11.61
C GLN A 158 -6.97 -21.06 -10.48
N GLU A 159 -7.08 -20.17 -9.49
CA GLU A 159 -7.99 -20.33 -8.36
C GLU A 159 -8.37 -18.97 -7.78
N HIS A 160 -9.60 -18.86 -7.25
CA HIS A 160 -10.09 -17.70 -6.54
C HIS A 160 -11.01 -18.15 -5.40
N GLY A 161 -10.90 -17.52 -4.24
CA GLY A 161 -11.76 -17.80 -3.09
C GLY A 161 -11.28 -17.13 -1.81
N GLY A 162 -12.03 -17.31 -0.73
CA GLY A 162 -11.68 -16.82 0.59
C GLY A 162 -10.31 -17.34 1.04
N ALA A 163 -9.51 -16.48 1.67
CA ALA A 163 -8.11 -16.78 2.02
C ALA A 163 -7.97 -18.09 2.80
N LYS A 164 -8.80 -18.32 3.80
CA LYS A 164 -8.77 -19.56 4.61
C LYS A 164 -8.98 -20.82 3.77
N GLN A 165 -9.88 -20.76 2.77
CA GLN A 165 -10.17 -21.90 1.90
C GLN A 165 -9.01 -22.16 0.94
N VAL A 166 -8.50 -21.11 0.25
CA VAL A 166 -7.42 -21.25 -0.72
C VAL A 166 -6.12 -21.74 -0.06
N ILE A 167 -5.82 -21.26 1.15
CA ILE A 167 -4.61 -21.65 1.89
C ILE A 167 -4.70 -23.07 2.45
N ASN A 168 -5.83 -23.44 3.07
CA ASN A 168 -5.92 -24.71 3.80
C ASN A 168 -6.49 -25.86 2.94
N GLN A 169 -7.30 -25.54 1.92
CA GLN A 169 -8.00 -26.49 1.07
C GLN A 169 -7.94 -26.07 -0.40
N PRO A 170 -6.73 -25.89 -0.99
CA PRO A 170 -6.57 -25.51 -2.38
C PRO A 170 -7.20 -26.55 -3.31
N LYS A 171 -7.96 -26.10 -4.29
CA LYS A 171 -8.67 -26.98 -5.25
C LYS A 171 -7.85 -27.22 -6.51
N HIS A 172 -7.12 -26.20 -6.97
CA HIS A 172 -6.32 -26.30 -8.20
C HIS A 172 -4.93 -26.90 -7.93
N ASP A 173 -4.42 -27.74 -8.84
CA ASP A 173 -3.13 -28.41 -8.66
C ASP A 173 -1.92 -27.47 -8.56
N TYR A 174 -1.96 -26.36 -9.30
CA TYR A 174 -0.95 -25.32 -9.19
C TYR A 174 -0.93 -24.70 -7.80
N THR A 175 -2.12 -24.34 -7.29
CA THR A 175 -2.27 -23.77 -5.94
C THR A 175 -1.77 -24.75 -4.86
N ARG A 176 -2.08 -26.05 -4.99
CA ARG A 176 -1.57 -27.08 -4.06
C ARG A 176 -0.05 -27.12 -4.03
N ARG A 177 0.59 -27.11 -5.23
CA ARG A 177 2.06 -27.09 -5.33
C ARG A 177 2.64 -25.82 -4.73
N LEU A 178 2.03 -24.66 -4.99
CA LEU A 178 2.46 -23.37 -4.43
C LEU A 178 2.39 -23.36 -2.90
N MET A 179 1.29 -23.82 -2.32
CA MET A 179 1.11 -23.90 -0.85
C MET A 179 2.05 -24.91 -0.20
N ASN A 180 2.38 -26.01 -0.85
CA ASN A 180 3.31 -27.01 -0.33
C ASN A 180 4.78 -26.56 -0.39
N ALA A 181 5.14 -25.63 -1.27
CA ALA A 181 6.50 -25.10 -1.39
C ALA A 181 6.88 -24.13 -0.24
N VAL A 182 5.91 -23.67 0.54
CA VAL A 182 6.09 -22.67 1.62
C VAL A 182 6.00 -23.34 3.02
N ARG A 183 5.58 -24.61 3.09
CA ARG A 183 5.59 -25.41 4.33
C ARG A 183 6.93 -26.09 4.52
#